data_2752723c682cdad683af419a6584bba2
#
_entry.id   2752723c682cdad683af419a6584bba2
#
_cell.length_a   1.000
_cell.length_b   1.000
_cell.length_c   1.000
_cell.angle_alpha   90.00
_cell.angle_beta   90.00
_cell.angle_gamma   90.00
#
_symmetry.space_group_name_H-M   'P 1'
#
loop_
_entity.id
_entity.type
_entity.pdbx_description
1 polymer ?
#
loop_
_entity_poly.entity_id
_entity_poly.type
_entity_poly.pdbx_seq_one_letter_code
_entity_poly.pdbx_strand_id
1 'polypeptide(L)'
;MATLYDTRIEINGVDYGICGIDVGNSRVKIHHKDVFLSFPYDKEWKKNVQHHFRDHVSSRYLIGLSSVNPKQTTAIVKVIQRIPGHQVLNAHSLLMRNEQLLNFGTVENVGIDRLLGTIGAMGDSAPPLITVDCGTAVTVNAVSKDRVFLG
;
A
#
# COMPACT_ATOMS: atom_id res chain seq x y z
N MET A 1 -16.41 12.41 -11.29
CA MET A 1 -15.68 11.19 -10.90
C MET A 1 -14.94 11.52 -9.60
N ALA A 2 -15.38 10.98 -8.46
CA ALA A 2 -14.60 11.15 -7.22
C ALA A 2 -13.32 10.34 -7.40
N THR A 3 -12.17 10.99 -7.37
CA THR A 3 -10.89 10.30 -7.40
C THR A 3 -10.79 9.45 -6.14
N LEU A 4 -10.43 8.19 -6.29
CA LEU A 4 -10.22 7.20 -5.20
C LEU A 4 -9.32 7.74 -4.05
N TYR A 5 -8.65 8.84 -4.27
CA TYR A 5 -7.58 9.39 -3.42
C TYR A 5 -8.05 10.41 -2.37
N ASP A 6 -9.28 10.89 -2.46
CA ASP A 6 -9.87 11.76 -1.41
C ASP A 6 -10.83 10.99 -0.49
N THR A 7 -10.68 9.66 -0.49
CA THR A 7 -11.54 8.78 0.30
C THR A 7 -11.23 8.98 1.78
N ARG A 8 -12.24 9.38 2.51
CA ARG A 8 -12.24 9.38 3.98
C ARG A 8 -13.12 8.25 4.47
N ILE A 9 -12.78 7.70 5.61
CA ILE A 9 -13.56 6.65 6.27
C ILE A 9 -13.81 7.04 7.72
N GLU A 10 -15.04 6.90 8.15
CA GLU A 10 -15.41 7.09 9.55
C GLU A 10 -15.36 5.76 10.29
N ILE A 11 -14.64 5.71 11.40
CA ILE A 11 -14.54 4.55 12.28
C ILE A 11 -14.82 5.02 13.70
N ASN A 12 -15.91 4.53 14.30
CA ASN A 12 -16.34 4.89 15.66
C ASN A 12 -16.45 6.42 15.88
N GLY A 13 -17.02 7.14 14.92
CA GLY A 13 -17.17 8.60 14.99
C GLY A 13 -15.89 9.39 14.75
N VAL A 14 -14.83 8.72 14.31
CA VAL A 14 -13.53 9.36 13.98
C VAL A 14 -13.30 9.27 12.48
N ASP A 15 -13.03 10.41 11.87
CA ASP A 15 -12.79 10.54 10.43
C ASP A 15 -11.30 10.37 10.11
N TYR A 16 -11.00 9.43 9.21
CA TYR A 16 -9.64 9.10 8.75
C TYR A 16 -9.50 9.32 7.25
N GLY A 17 -8.39 9.92 6.84
CA GLY A 17 -7.92 9.82 5.47
C GLY A 17 -7.30 8.45 5.20
N ILE A 18 -7.25 8.04 3.95
CA ILE A 18 -6.59 6.80 3.54
C ILE A 18 -5.16 7.11 3.05
N CYS A 19 -4.21 6.30 3.49
CA CYS A 19 -2.82 6.39 3.06
C CYS A 19 -2.28 4.99 2.76
N GLY A 20 -1.60 4.83 1.63
CA GLY A 20 -0.84 3.62 1.28
C GLY A 20 0.65 3.82 1.53
N ILE A 21 1.30 2.84 2.16
CA ILE A 21 2.76 2.80 2.29
C ILE A 21 3.26 1.47 1.72
N ASP A 22 4.15 1.57 0.73
CA ASP A 22 4.87 0.43 0.17
C ASP A 22 6.34 0.47 0.58
N VAL A 23 6.77 -0.56 1.31
CA VAL A 23 8.14 -0.71 1.83
C VAL A 23 8.88 -1.72 0.95
N GLY A 24 9.42 -1.22 -0.15
CA GLY A 24 10.21 -2.01 -1.09
C GLY A 24 11.64 -2.28 -0.60
N ASN A 25 12.44 -2.92 -1.46
CA ASN A 25 13.85 -3.23 -1.15
C ASN A 25 14.76 -2.00 -1.19
N SER A 26 14.50 -1.05 -2.09
CA SER A 26 15.36 0.12 -2.34
C SER A 26 14.82 1.41 -1.76
N ARG A 27 13.51 1.51 -1.55
CA ARG A 27 12.84 2.74 -1.12
C ARG A 27 11.50 2.47 -0.44
N VAL A 28 11.04 3.45 0.32
CA VAL A 28 9.65 3.53 0.77
C VAL A 28 8.88 4.48 -0.14
N LYS A 29 7.67 4.08 -0.50
CA LYS A 29 6.73 4.90 -1.27
C LYS A 29 5.52 5.20 -0.39
N ILE A 30 5.01 6.41 -0.47
CA ILE A 30 3.85 6.87 0.30
C ILE A 30 2.87 7.50 -0.67
N HIS A 31 1.62 7.10 -0.59
CA HIS A 31 0.55 7.64 -1.41
C HIS A 31 -0.66 8.00 -0.54
N HIS A 32 -1.07 9.24 -0.56
CA HIS A 32 -2.34 9.70 0.01
C HIS A 32 -2.86 10.89 -0.78
N LYS A 33 -4.17 10.93 -1.02
CA LYS A 33 -4.79 11.90 -1.94
C LYS A 33 -4.03 11.92 -3.28
N ASP A 34 -3.68 13.09 -3.77
CA ASP A 34 -2.91 13.27 -5.01
C ASP A 34 -1.39 13.33 -4.78
N VAL A 35 -0.94 13.07 -3.55
CA VAL A 35 0.48 13.13 -3.17
C VAL A 35 1.11 11.76 -3.28
N PHE A 36 2.11 11.63 -4.13
CA PHE A 36 2.96 10.46 -4.24
C PHE A 36 4.40 10.84 -3.89
N LEU A 37 4.95 10.18 -2.87
CA LEU A 37 6.32 10.38 -2.40
C LEU A 37 7.11 9.10 -2.49
N SER A 38 8.42 9.24 -2.74
CA SER A 38 9.33 8.11 -2.82
C SER A 38 10.67 8.49 -2.20
N PHE A 39 11.06 7.78 -1.13
CA PHE A 39 12.29 8.03 -0.39
C PHE A 39 13.23 6.83 -0.50
N PRO A 40 14.41 6.98 -1.11
CA PRO A 40 15.45 5.95 -1.05
C PRO A 40 15.95 5.81 0.39
N TYR A 41 16.47 4.64 0.78
CA TYR A 41 16.95 4.39 2.15
C TYR A 41 18.31 5.02 2.42
N ASP A 42 18.40 6.34 2.31
CA ASP A 42 19.54 7.16 2.71
C ASP A 42 19.50 7.50 4.22
N LYS A 43 20.38 8.39 4.66
CA LYS A 43 20.45 8.81 6.07
C LYS A 43 19.23 9.62 6.52
N GLU A 44 18.56 10.30 5.59
CA GLU A 44 17.49 11.27 5.89
C GLU A 44 16.07 10.70 5.70
N TRP A 45 15.90 9.52 5.08
CA TRP A 45 14.59 9.03 4.71
C TRP A 45 13.57 8.98 5.86
N LYS A 46 14.01 8.59 7.07
CA LYS A 46 13.13 8.52 8.25
C LYS A 46 12.65 9.90 8.66
N LYS A 47 13.54 10.89 8.62
CA LYS A 47 13.24 12.29 8.92
C LYS A 47 12.29 12.85 7.88
N ASN A 48 12.50 12.56 6.61
CA ASN A 48 11.64 13.01 5.52
C ASN A 48 10.23 12.43 5.63
N VAL A 49 10.10 11.12 5.93
CA VAL A 49 8.81 10.50 6.23
C VAL A 49 8.14 11.15 7.44
N GLN A 50 8.87 11.34 8.53
CA GLN A 50 8.33 11.96 9.74
C GLN A 50 7.87 13.39 9.48
N HIS A 51 8.63 14.18 8.74
CA HIS A 51 8.26 15.55 8.37
C HIS A 51 6.98 15.57 7.56
N HIS A 52 6.90 14.72 6.53
CA HIS A 52 5.70 14.61 5.71
C HIS A 52 4.44 14.37 6.54
N PHE A 53 4.46 13.39 7.44
CA PHE A 53 3.29 13.09 8.27
C PHE A 53 3.00 14.19 9.31
N ARG A 54 4.00 14.93 9.78
CA ARG A 54 3.81 16.05 10.72
C ARG A 54 3.13 17.24 10.07
N ASP A 55 3.44 17.53 8.81
CA ASP A 55 2.85 18.68 8.09
C ASP A 55 1.35 18.48 7.82
N HIS A 56 0.88 17.24 7.92
CA HIS A 56 -0.53 16.85 7.81
C HIS A 56 -1.17 16.50 9.16
N VAL A 57 -0.66 17.05 10.28
CA VAL A 57 -1.08 16.75 11.67
C VAL A 57 -2.56 17.00 11.93
N SER A 58 -3.22 17.85 11.16
CA SER A 58 -4.67 18.08 11.27
C SER A 58 -5.53 16.89 10.78
N SER A 59 -4.92 15.92 10.10
CA SER A 59 -5.61 14.78 9.52
C SER A 59 -5.15 13.47 10.17
N ARG A 60 -6.10 12.61 10.53
CA ARG A 60 -5.83 11.24 10.95
C ARG A 60 -5.80 10.36 9.71
N TYR A 61 -4.90 9.40 9.65
CA TYR A 61 -4.80 8.46 8.53
C TYR A 61 -4.95 7.01 8.98
N LEU A 62 -5.73 6.26 8.21
CA LEU A 62 -5.70 4.82 8.20
C LEU A 62 -4.66 4.41 7.15
N ILE A 63 -3.57 3.82 7.61
CA ILE A 63 -2.40 3.55 6.79
C ILE A 63 -2.36 2.07 6.45
N GLY A 64 -2.61 1.74 5.18
CA GLY A 64 -2.37 0.41 4.62
C GLY A 64 -0.88 0.24 4.33
N LEU A 65 -0.21 -0.66 5.06
CA LEU A 65 1.22 -0.89 4.92
C LEU A 65 1.48 -2.22 4.22
N SER A 66 2.11 -2.15 3.05
CA SER A 66 2.68 -3.27 2.30
C SER A 66 4.19 -3.32 2.51
N SER A 67 4.77 -4.52 2.58
CA SER A 67 6.22 -4.64 2.69
C SER A 67 6.76 -5.97 2.17
N VAL A 68 7.90 -5.86 1.50
CA VAL A 68 8.80 -6.98 1.14
C VAL A 68 10.16 -6.87 1.88
N ASN A 69 10.29 -5.92 2.82
CA ASN A 69 11.53 -5.66 3.56
C ASN A 69 11.28 -5.54 5.08
N PRO A 70 11.36 -6.63 5.86
CA PRO A 70 11.04 -6.64 7.29
C PRO A 70 11.83 -5.64 8.14
N LYS A 71 13.12 -5.43 7.81
CA LYS A 71 13.99 -4.48 8.53
C LYS A 71 13.46 -3.05 8.40
N GLN A 72 13.13 -2.64 7.20
CA GLN A 72 12.62 -1.29 6.94
C GLN A 72 11.18 -1.12 7.41
N THR A 73 10.39 -2.20 7.39
CA THR A 73 9.04 -2.21 7.98
C THR A 73 9.09 -1.83 9.46
N THR A 74 9.94 -2.49 10.23
CA THR A 74 10.12 -2.16 11.66
C THR A 74 10.52 -0.70 11.86
N ALA A 75 11.38 -0.18 10.99
CA ALA A 75 11.83 1.21 11.08
C ALA A 75 10.70 2.21 10.79
N ILE A 76 9.92 1.99 9.73
CA ILE A 76 8.83 2.91 9.36
C ILE A 76 7.68 2.88 10.36
N VAL A 77 7.30 1.71 10.86
CA VAL A 77 6.28 1.59 11.90
C VAL A 77 6.67 2.40 13.14
N LYS A 78 7.94 2.32 13.58
CA LYS A 78 8.44 3.15 14.68
C LYS A 78 8.39 4.65 14.39
N VAL A 79 8.58 5.07 13.14
CA VAL A 79 8.44 6.48 12.75
C VAL A 79 7.00 6.93 12.86
N ILE A 80 6.07 6.15 12.31
CA ILE A 80 4.64 6.49 12.30
C ILE A 80 4.04 6.48 13.71
N GLN A 81 4.39 5.50 14.54
CA GLN A 81 3.90 5.39 15.93
C GLN A 81 4.25 6.59 16.83
N ARG A 82 5.26 7.37 16.45
CA ARG A 82 5.61 8.63 17.13
C ARG A 82 4.73 9.81 16.77
N ILE A 83 3.85 9.63 15.81
CA ILE A 83 2.94 10.66 15.31
C ILE A 83 1.52 10.25 15.72
N PRO A 84 0.86 10.98 16.63
CA PRO A 84 -0.45 10.59 17.13
C PRO A 84 -1.53 10.68 16.06
N GLY A 85 -2.58 9.88 16.22
CA GLY A 85 -3.77 9.93 15.38
C GLY A 85 -3.75 9.02 14.16
N HIS A 86 -2.63 8.35 13.84
CA HIS A 86 -2.56 7.40 12.73
C HIS A 86 -2.76 5.95 13.20
N GLN A 87 -3.42 5.15 12.37
CA GLN A 87 -3.54 3.71 12.55
C GLN A 87 -2.88 2.98 11.40
N VAL A 88 -2.04 1.98 11.71
CA VAL A 88 -1.35 1.18 10.70
C VAL A 88 -2.00 -0.19 10.60
N LEU A 89 -2.42 -0.55 9.39
CA LEU A 89 -2.96 -1.86 9.03
C LEU A 89 -1.96 -2.60 8.15
N ASN A 90 -1.70 -3.85 8.47
CA ASN A 90 -0.88 -4.71 7.62
C ASN A 90 -1.69 -5.15 6.40
N ALA A 91 -1.27 -4.75 5.21
CA ALA A 91 -1.98 -5.02 3.96
C ALA A 91 -2.03 -6.53 3.64
N HIS A 92 -0.98 -7.30 3.98
CA HIS A 92 -0.98 -8.75 3.82
C HIS A 92 -2.08 -9.39 4.68
N SER A 93 -2.18 -9.01 5.96
CA SER A 93 -3.22 -9.55 6.85
C SER A 93 -4.63 -9.17 6.41
N LEU A 94 -4.81 -8.00 5.82
CA LEU A 94 -6.10 -7.58 5.25
C LEU A 94 -6.43 -8.42 4.01
N LEU A 95 -5.48 -8.66 3.13
CA LEU A 95 -5.68 -9.45 1.91
C LEU A 95 -6.05 -10.91 2.25
N MET A 96 -5.33 -11.53 3.19
CA MET A 96 -5.62 -12.89 3.65
C MET A 96 -7.03 -13.08 4.22
N ARG A 97 -7.66 -12.01 4.70
CA ARG A 97 -9.05 -12.05 5.22
C ARG A 97 -10.10 -11.72 4.17
N ASN A 98 -9.69 -11.36 2.96
CA ASN A 98 -10.56 -10.89 1.88
C ASN A 98 -10.23 -11.60 0.56
N GLU A 99 -10.17 -12.93 0.57
CA GLU A 99 -9.83 -13.76 -0.60
C GLU A 99 -10.77 -13.55 -1.80
N GLN A 100 -12.00 -13.04 -1.56
CA GLN A 100 -12.92 -12.67 -2.62
C GLN A 100 -12.44 -11.51 -3.50
N LEU A 101 -11.47 -10.72 -3.04
CA LEU A 101 -10.90 -9.64 -3.86
C LEU A 101 -10.04 -10.20 -4.99
N LEU A 102 -9.25 -11.23 -4.70
CA LEU A 102 -8.38 -11.90 -5.65
C LEU A 102 -8.06 -13.29 -5.13
N ASN A 103 -8.35 -14.33 -5.92
CA ASN A 103 -7.94 -15.70 -5.61
C ASN A 103 -6.49 -15.90 -6.07
N PHE A 104 -5.57 -16.09 -5.13
CA PHE A 104 -4.14 -16.31 -5.40
C PHE A 104 -3.61 -17.64 -4.83
N GLY A 105 -4.50 -18.53 -4.36
CA GLY A 105 -4.14 -19.80 -3.73
C GLY A 105 -3.44 -20.80 -4.63
N THR A 106 -3.37 -20.55 -5.95
CA THR A 106 -2.66 -21.42 -6.91
C THR A 106 -1.21 -21.02 -7.15
N VAL A 107 -0.76 -19.87 -6.61
CA VAL A 107 0.59 -19.34 -6.86
C VAL A 107 1.30 -19.15 -5.52
N GLU A 108 2.43 -19.83 -5.36
CA GLU A 108 3.25 -19.75 -4.15
C GLU A 108 4.30 -18.62 -4.26
N ASN A 109 4.73 -18.09 -3.10
CA ASN A 109 5.82 -17.12 -2.98
C ASN A 109 5.65 -15.82 -3.78
N VAL A 110 4.42 -15.36 -3.98
CA VAL A 110 4.14 -14.08 -4.64
C VAL A 110 4.36 -12.94 -3.64
N GLY A 111 5.10 -11.93 -4.07
CA GLY A 111 5.25 -10.69 -3.29
C GLY A 111 3.91 -9.97 -3.10
N ILE A 112 3.67 -9.49 -1.89
CA ILE A 112 2.43 -8.77 -1.56
C ILE A 112 2.23 -7.51 -2.43
N ASP A 113 3.30 -6.87 -2.84
CA ASP A 113 3.31 -5.73 -3.75
C ASP A 113 2.67 -6.06 -5.10
N ARG A 114 2.97 -7.24 -5.65
CA ARG A 114 2.37 -7.73 -6.90
C ARG A 114 0.86 -7.97 -6.76
N LEU A 115 0.44 -8.62 -5.68
CA LEU A 115 -0.99 -8.88 -5.42
C LEU A 115 -1.77 -7.58 -5.24
N LEU A 116 -1.24 -6.64 -4.46
CA LEU A 116 -1.90 -5.34 -4.23
C LEU A 116 -1.93 -4.47 -5.49
N GLY A 117 -0.86 -4.46 -6.28
CA GLY A 117 -0.83 -3.76 -7.57
C GLY A 117 -1.87 -4.31 -8.54
N THR A 118 -2.03 -5.63 -8.56
CA THR A 118 -3.06 -6.30 -9.36
C THR A 118 -4.47 -5.95 -8.90
N ILE A 119 -4.74 -5.96 -7.57
CA ILE A 119 -6.04 -5.55 -7.01
C ILE A 119 -6.34 -4.08 -7.33
N GLY A 120 -5.32 -3.21 -7.23
CA GLY A 120 -5.46 -1.81 -7.62
C GLY A 120 -5.89 -1.66 -9.08
N ALA A 121 -5.23 -2.37 -10.00
CA ALA A 121 -5.57 -2.35 -11.41
C ALA A 121 -6.99 -2.88 -11.71
N MET A 122 -7.48 -3.84 -10.90
CA MET A 122 -8.86 -4.33 -11.00
C MET A 122 -9.91 -3.28 -10.57
N GLY A 123 -9.51 -2.25 -9.85
CA GLY A 123 -10.36 -1.10 -9.54
C GLY A 123 -10.60 -0.20 -10.77
N ASP A 124 -9.63 -0.14 -11.68
CA ASP A 124 -9.69 0.66 -12.89
C ASP A 124 -10.21 -0.12 -14.11
N SER A 125 -9.97 -1.44 -14.14
CA SER A 125 -10.33 -2.31 -15.26
C SER A 125 -10.82 -3.66 -14.76
N ALA A 126 -11.97 -4.12 -15.28
CA ALA A 126 -12.49 -5.44 -14.94
C ALA A 126 -11.57 -6.56 -15.48
N PRO A 127 -11.39 -7.68 -14.75
CA PRO A 127 -10.71 -8.86 -15.28
C PRO A 127 -11.43 -9.47 -16.49
N PRO A 128 -10.72 -10.15 -17.42
CA PRO A 128 -9.31 -10.53 -17.32
C PRO A 128 -8.38 -9.36 -17.61
N LEU A 129 -7.24 -9.32 -16.96
CA LEU A 129 -6.24 -8.26 -17.16
C LEU A 129 -4.81 -8.76 -16.99
N ILE A 130 -3.87 -8.01 -17.54
CA ILE A 130 -2.44 -8.17 -17.34
C ILE A 130 -1.91 -6.87 -16.74
N THR A 131 -1.11 -6.96 -15.68
CA THR A 131 -0.38 -5.83 -15.14
C THR A 131 1.11 -5.98 -15.41
N VAL A 132 1.76 -4.86 -15.70
CA VAL A 132 3.22 -4.79 -15.83
C VAL A 132 3.72 -3.77 -14.82
N ASP A 133 4.53 -4.22 -13.88
CA ASP A 133 5.17 -3.34 -12.90
C ASP A 133 6.65 -3.16 -13.28
N CYS A 134 7.04 -1.90 -13.50
CA CYS A 134 8.39 -1.49 -13.88
C CYS A 134 9.08 -0.86 -12.67
N GLY A 135 9.56 -1.69 -11.76
CA GLY A 135 10.33 -1.27 -10.59
C GLY A 135 11.83 -1.57 -10.71
N THR A 136 12.42 -2.08 -9.65
CA THR A 136 13.83 -2.59 -9.66
C THR A 136 13.96 -3.80 -10.59
N ALA A 137 12.90 -4.57 -10.73
CA ALA A 137 12.72 -5.59 -11.75
C ALA A 137 11.41 -5.31 -12.49
N VAL A 138 11.30 -5.82 -13.72
CA VAL A 138 10.02 -5.82 -14.44
C VAL A 138 9.28 -7.10 -14.08
N THR A 139 8.07 -6.97 -13.59
CA THR A 139 7.18 -8.11 -13.32
C THR A 139 5.91 -8.01 -14.13
N VAL A 140 5.47 -9.15 -14.65
CA VAL A 140 4.20 -9.28 -15.38
C VAL A 140 3.29 -10.17 -14.54
N ASN A 141 2.04 -9.77 -14.38
CA ASN A 141 1.03 -10.54 -13.67
C ASN A 141 -0.21 -10.66 -14.51
N ALA A 142 -0.86 -11.79 -14.46
CA ALA A 142 -2.10 -12.07 -15.16
C ALA A 142 -3.21 -12.45 -14.17
N VAL A 143 -4.44 -12.01 -14.49
CA VAL A 143 -5.65 -12.38 -13.75
C VAL A 143 -6.70 -12.89 -14.72
N SER A 144 -7.29 -14.02 -14.41
CA SER A 144 -8.40 -14.57 -15.18
C SER A 144 -9.67 -13.75 -14.98
N LYS A 145 -10.67 -13.97 -15.84
CA LYS A 145 -12.02 -13.38 -15.70
C LYS A 145 -12.68 -13.67 -14.35
N ASP A 146 -12.34 -14.81 -13.74
CA ASP A 146 -12.88 -15.26 -12.46
C ASP A 146 -12.07 -14.78 -11.25
N ARG A 147 -11.23 -13.75 -11.45
CA ARG A 147 -10.35 -13.14 -10.45
C ARG A 147 -9.31 -14.11 -9.86
N VAL A 148 -8.86 -15.08 -10.64
CA VAL A 148 -7.76 -15.97 -10.24
C VAL A 148 -6.44 -15.35 -10.68
N PHE A 149 -5.53 -15.14 -9.74
CA PHE A 149 -4.17 -14.69 -10.02
C PHE A 149 -3.36 -15.85 -10.63
N LEU A 150 -2.79 -15.63 -11.79
CA LEU A 150 -2.11 -16.68 -12.56
C LEU A 150 -0.58 -16.58 -12.49
N GLY A 151 -0.04 -15.51 -11.91
CA GLY A 151 1.39 -15.26 -11.81
C GLY A 151 1.89 -14.11 -12.65
#